data_0b8fbdbacdae8647fc35d7ebd385f594
#
_entry.id   0b8fbdbacdae8647fc35d7ebd385f594
#
_cell.length_a   1.000
_cell.length_b   1.000
_cell.length_c   1.000
_cell.angle_alpha   90.00
_cell.angle_beta   90.00
_cell.angle_gamma   90.00
#
_symmetry.space_group_name_H-M   'P 1'
#
loop_
_entity.id
_entity.type
_entity.pdbx_description
1 polymer ?
#
loop_
_entity_poly.entity_id
_entity_poly.type
_entity_poly.pdbx_seq_one_letter_code
_entity_poly.pdbx_strand_id
1 'polypeptide(L)' 'MIYEWELEKVKDWTLNEIRNRIWAAVNCGQPVPGNVSVEALRMELVKRGEEPIGYHNT' A
#
# COMPACT_ATOMS: atom_id res chain seq x y z
N MET A 1 -3.96 -5.69 -12.19
CA MET A 1 -4.21 -4.37 -12.82
C MET A 1 -4.53 -3.34 -11.76
N ILE A 2 -3.93 -2.15 -11.88
CA ILE A 2 -4.17 -1.06 -10.93
C ILE A 2 -5.14 -0.08 -11.55
N TYR A 3 -6.20 0.22 -10.80
CA TYR A 3 -7.20 1.20 -11.25
C TYR A 3 -6.84 2.58 -10.70
N GLU A 4 -7.20 3.59 -11.46
CA GLU A 4 -6.92 4.97 -11.07
C GLU A 4 -7.53 5.34 -9.71
N TRP A 5 -8.74 4.83 -9.41
CA TRP A 5 -9.39 5.13 -8.15
C TRP A 5 -8.59 4.58 -6.95
N GLU A 6 -7.83 3.49 -7.16
CA GLU A 6 -7.01 2.95 -6.09
C GLU A 6 -5.90 3.91 -5.72
N LEU A 7 -5.25 4.48 -6.73
CA LEU A 7 -4.16 5.43 -6.50
C LEU A 7 -4.69 6.70 -5.85
N GLU A 8 -5.87 7.17 -6.27
CA GLU A 8 -6.52 8.32 -5.65
C GLU A 8 -6.80 8.07 -4.17
N LYS A 9 -7.23 6.86 -3.86
CA LYS A 9 -7.61 6.52 -2.50
C LYS A 9 -6.41 6.52 -1.56
N VAL A 10 -5.26 6.04 -2.02
CA VAL A 10 -4.09 5.88 -1.15
C VAL A 10 -3.15 7.08 -1.15
N LYS A 11 -3.38 8.05 -2.01
CA LYS A 11 -2.46 9.19 -2.12
C LYS A 11 -2.31 9.98 -0.83
N ASP A 12 -3.33 9.96 0.02
CA ASP A 12 -3.33 10.68 1.28
C ASP A 12 -2.93 9.81 2.48
N TRP A 13 -2.67 8.53 2.25
CA TRP A 13 -2.25 7.65 3.33
C TRP A 13 -0.82 7.98 3.75
N THR A 14 -0.53 7.81 5.04
CA THR A 14 0.83 8.01 5.51
C THR A 14 1.73 6.89 5.02
N LEU A 15 3.02 7.15 5.00
CA LEU A 15 4.01 6.15 4.61
C LEU A 15 3.89 4.90 5.49
N ASN A 16 3.77 5.10 6.82
CA ASN A 16 3.63 3.97 7.74
C ASN A 16 2.38 3.14 7.47
N GLU A 17 1.28 3.81 7.18
CA GLU A 17 0.02 3.12 6.87
C GLU A 17 0.19 2.23 5.64
N ILE A 18 0.78 2.77 4.59
CA ILE A 18 0.98 2.01 3.36
C ILE A 18 1.89 0.81 3.61
N ARG A 19 3.00 1.03 4.30
CA ARG A 19 3.97 -0.04 4.56
C ARG A 19 3.37 -1.13 5.44
N ASN A 20 2.61 -0.76 6.47
CA ASN A 20 1.98 -1.74 7.34
C ASN A 20 0.93 -2.58 6.60
N ARG A 21 0.18 -1.95 5.72
CA ARG A 21 -0.85 -2.67 4.96
C ARG A 21 -0.23 -3.65 3.95
N ILE A 22 0.86 -3.25 3.32
CA ILE A 22 1.58 -4.17 2.43
C ILE A 22 2.09 -5.37 3.23
N TRP A 23 2.73 -5.10 4.37
CA TRP A 23 3.28 -6.15 5.20
C TRP A 23 2.20 -7.13 5.66
N ALA A 24 1.07 -6.61 6.12
CA ALA A 24 -0.03 -7.44 6.60
C ALA A 24 -0.63 -8.28 5.47
N ALA A 25 -0.77 -7.70 4.29
CA ALA A 25 -1.32 -8.42 3.15
C ALA A 25 -0.41 -9.55 2.70
N VAL A 26 0.91 -9.30 2.66
CA VAL A 26 1.87 -10.29 2.18
C VAL A 26 2.14 -11.36 3.22
N ASN A 27 2.23 -11.00 4.49
CA ASN A 27 2.65 -11.94 5.55
C ASN A 27 1.50 -12.53 6.34
N CYS A 28 0.38 -11.82 6.45
CA CYS A 28 -0.77 -12.28 7.24
C CYS A 28 -2.00 -12.56 6.38
N GLY A 29 -1.94 -12.28 5.09
CA GLY A 29 -3.07 -12.50 4.21
C GLY A 29 -4.26 -11.60 4.47
N GLN A 30 -4.04 -10.46 5.15
CA GLN A 30 -5.12 -9.54 5.46
C GLN A 30 -5.46 -8.65 4.26
N PRO A 31 -6.75 -8.43 4.00
CA PRO A 31 -7.14 -7.53 2.90
C PRO A 31 -6.79 -6.08 3.23
N VAL A 32 -6.46 -5.33 2.18
CA VAL A 32 -6.21 -3.90 2.34
C VAL A 32 -7.57 -3.19 2.45
N PRO A 33 -7.72 -2.25 3.39
CA PRO A 33 -8.97 -1.51 3.53
C PRO A 33 -9.36 -0.79 2.24
N GLY A 34 -10.66 -0.79 1.95
CA GLY A 34 -11.16 -0.11 0.77
C GLY A 34 -10.97 -0.86 -0.53
N ASN A 35 -10.65 -2.16 -0.46
CA ASN A 35 -10.45 -3.00 -1.63
C ASN A 35 -9.30 -2.56 -2.53
N VAL A 36 -8.34 -1.84 -1.96
CA VAL A 36 -7.15 -1.41 -2.69
C VAL A 36 -6.20 -2.59 -2.81
N SER A 37 -5.59 -2.75 -3.98
CA SER A 37 -4.64 -3.84 -4.20
C SER A 37 -3.27 -3.50 -3.62
N VAL A 38 -2.50 -4.55 -3.30
CA VAL A 38 -1.11 -4.36 -2.85
C VAL A 38 -0.29 -3.69 -3.93
N GLU A 39 -0.59 -4.00 -5.19
CA GLU A 39 0.11 -3.39 -6.31
C GLU A 39 -0.06 -1.87 -6.32
N ALA A 40 -1.27 -1.38 -6.01
CA ALA A 40 -1.52 0.05 -5.94
C ALA A 40 -0.71 0.70 -4.82
N LEU A 41 -0.60 0.02 -3.67
CA LEU A 41 0.21 0.52 -2.56
C LEU A 41 1.69 0.62 -2.96
N ARG A 42 2.19 -0.40 -3.65
CA ARG A 42 3.57 -0.38 -4.14
C ARG A 42 3.80 0.74 -5.14
N MET A 43 2.85 0.95 -6.03
CA MET A 43 2.95 2.03 -7.02
C MET A 43 2.99 3.39 -6.33
N GLU A 44 2.18 3.56 -5.28
CA GLU A 44 2.19 4.82 -4.53
C GLU A 44 3.57 5.05 -3.90
N LEU A 45 4.19 4.01 -3.36
CA LEU A 45 5.55 4.14 -2.80
C LEU A 45 6.55 4.55 -3.86
N VAL A 46 6.47 3.95 -5.03
CA VAL A 46 7.37 4.31 -6.14
C VAL A 46 7.19 5.78 -6.51
N LYS A 47 5.93 6.24 -6.58
CA LYS A 47 5.64 7.65 -6.89
C LYS A 47 6.23 8.60 -5.86
N ARG A 48 6.34 8.16 -4.60
CA ARG A 48 6.91 8.98 -3.53
C ARG A 48 8.42 8.91 -3.46
N GLY A 49 9.04 8.09 -4.32
CA GLY A 49 10.49 7.89 -4.29
C GLY A 49 10.94 6.93 -3.21
N GLU A 50 10.03 6.08 -2.72
CA GLU A 50 10.31 5.09 -1.67
C GLU A 50 10.43 3.70 -2.27
N GLU A 51 11.10 2.79 -1.57
CA GLU A 51 11.15 1.40 -1.99
C GLU A 51 9.76 0.79 -1.85
N PRO A 52 9.29 0.02 -2.86
CA PRO A 52 7.93 -0.54 -2.85
C PRO A 52 7.81 -1.79 -2.00
N ILE A 53 8.22 -1.72 -0.75
CA ILE A 53 8.15 -2.84 0.19
C ILE A 53 7.44 -2.41 1.46
N GLY A 54 6.89 -3.40 2.18
CA GLY A 54 6.18 -3.16 3.42
C GLY A 54 7.03 -3.53 4.63
N TYR A 55 6.82 -2.83 5.72
CA TYR A 55 7.45 -3.14 7.01
C TYR A 55 6.37 -3.20 8.08
N HIS A 56 6.60 -4.06 9.06
CA HIS A 56 5.79 -4.06 10.27
C HIS A 56 6.41 -3.07 11.25
N ASN A 57 5.82 -1.91 11.32
CA ASN A 57 6.26 -0.87 12.23
C ASN A 57 5.58 -1.04 13.58
N THR A 58 6.33 -1.30 14.59
CA THR A 58 5.83 -1.40 15.96
C THR A 58 6.23 -0.15 16.74
#